data_9a7e55b8df4867b760c9b8f157671c6e
#
_entry.id   9a7e55b8df4867b760c9b8f157671c6e
#
_cell.length_a   1.000
_cell.length_b   1.000
_cell.length_c   1.000
_cell.angle_alpha   90.00
_cell.angle_beta   90.00
_cell.angle_gamma   90.00
#
_symmetry.space_group_name_H-M   'P 1'
#
loop_
_entity.id
_entity.type
_entity.pdbx_description
1 polymer ?
#
loop_
_entity_poly.entity_id
_entity_poly.type
_entity_poly.pdbx_seq_one_letter_code
_entity_poly.pdbx_strand_id
1 'polypeptide(L)'
;QLKELKAANPNLKIVISIGGWSWSSHFSQIASTEAGREKFVQSCVDQYINGNIPGLAPGAAKGIFDGVDLDWEYPNEPGNNNPYGPQDTPDFTALMDNFRDSLNDAGNATHTHYLLTADVSPNQYAAAQQLQLKKVARSVDWLNVMTLDFHGAWDGKTDFSANLFPDPNDPQPANGKFSITQTVAYYESQGVPADKIALELPYYAHAWTGVGPTNNGLYQSATGAAPTDQAGYKTVVTEPGTVQFDPVTGAVWKYDPASQTFWTYDDPQTVFAKGLYIDGAGLRGASVWSLDGDDANGSLTAALTAALH
;
A
#
# COMPACT_ATOMS: atom_id res chain seq x y z
N GLN A 1 14.71 -16.16 -13.66
CA GLN A 1 13.37 -15.54 -13.80
C GLN A 1 13.47 -14.00 -13.80
N LEU A 2 13.86 -13.29 -12.70
CA LEU A 2 13.89 -11.82 -12.66
C LEU A 2 14.83 -11.20 -13.71
N LYS A 3 16.02 -11.79 -13.95
CA LYS A 3 16.92 -11.35 -15.03
C LYS A 3 16.30 -11.53 -16.41
N GLU A 4 15.60 -12.62 -16.64
CA GLU A 4 14.90 -12.91 -17.89
C GLU A 4 13.74 -11.92 -18.10
N LEU A 5 13.00 -11.61 -17.01
CA LEU A 5 11.92 -10.62 -17.03
C LEU A 5 12.44 -9.22 -17.40
N LYS A 6 13.56 -8.78 -16.81
CA LYS A 6 14.21 -7.51 -17.19
C LYS A 6 14.72 -7.51 -18.61
N ALA A 7 15.30 -8.62 -19.08
CA ALA A 7 15.78 -8.73 -20.45
C ALA A 7 14.63 -8.62 -21.47
N ALA A 8 13.47 -9.19 -21.14
CA ALA A 8 12.27 -9.08 -21.96
C ALA A 8 11.62 -7.69 -21.89
N ASN A 9 11.84 -6.94 -20.79
CA ASN A 9 11.24 -5.63 -20.52
C ASN A 9 12.32 -4.64 -20.04
N PRO A 10 13.12 -4.04 -20.96
CA PRO A 10 14.28 -3.23 -20.57
C PRO A 10 13.98 -1.99 -19.72
N ASN A 11 12.74 -1.48 -19.78
CA ASN A 11 12.30 -0.33 -19.00
C ASN A 11 11.76 -0.71 -17.59
N LEU A 12 11.54 -2.00 -17.34
CA LEU A 12 11.05 -2.48 -16.07
C LEU A 12 12.08 -2.23 -14.97
N LYS A 13 11.61 -1.63 -13.89
CA LYS A 13 12.35 -1.49 -12.64
C LYS A 13 11.89 -2.55 -11.65
N ILE A 14 12.84 -3.20 -11.00
CA ILE A 14 12.58 -4.16 -9.92
C ILE A 14 13.10 -3.58 -8.63
N VAL A 15 12.22 -3.31 -7.70
CA VAL A 15 12.53 -2.80 -6.37
C VAL A 15 12.24 -3.90 -5.36
N ILE A 16 13.13 -4.12 -4.41
CA ILE A 16 12.88 -5.06 -3.30
C ILE A 16 12.16 -4.33 -2.18
N SER A 17 10.97 -4.80 -1.80
CA SER A 17 10.28 -4.33 -0.61
C SER A 17 10.70 -5.13 0.62
N ILE A 18 10.98 -4.44 1.72
CA ILE A 18 11.49 -5.00 2.96
C ILE A 18 10.57 -4.58 4.10
N GLY A 19 9.95 -5.58 4.74
CA GLY A 19 9.00 -5.37 5.83
C GLY A 19 7.65 -5.99 5.55
N GLY A 20 6.60 -5.20 5.62
CA GLY A 20 5.22 -5.61 5.50
C GLY A 20 4.58 -5.98 6.84
N TRP A 21 3.28 -6.23 6.82
CA TRP A 21 2.47 -6.55 7.99
C TRP A 21 3.10 -7.61 8.90
N SER A 22 3.67 -8.66 8.30
CA SER A 22 4.19 -9.81 9.05
C SER A 22 5.65 -9.68 9.46
N TRP A 23 6.44 -8.76 8.87
CA TRP A 23 7.90 -8.74 9.05
C TRP A 23 8.44 -7.40 9.57
N SER A 24 7.58 -6.53 10.07
CA SER A 24 7.96 -5.22 10.63
C SER A 24 8.47 -5.28 12.08
N SER A 25 8.45 -6.44 12.74
CA SER A 25 8.70 -6.58 14.19
C SER A 25 10.08 -6.15 14.69
N HIS A 26 11.06 -5.97 13.80
CA HIS A 26 12.43 -5.61 14.18
C HIS A 26 12.81 -4.16 13.85
N PHE A 27 11.98 -3.42 13.12
CA PHE A 27 12.36 -2.08 12.67
C PHE A 27 12.60 -1.10 13.80
N SER A 28 11.74 -1.05 14.81
CA SER A 28 11.92 -0.15 15.96
C SER A 28 13.28 -0.39 16.66
N GLN A 29 13.68 -1.67 16.85
CA GLN A 29 14.98 -2.01 17.41
C GLN A 29 16.13 -1.62 16.48
N ILE A 30 16.03 -1.94 15.19
CA ILE A 30 17.08 -1.68 14.19
C ILE A 30 17.30 -0.18 14.02
N ALA A 31 16.22 0.57 13.92
CA ALA A 31 16.26 2.00 13.65
C ALA A 31 16.70 2.85 14.85
N SER A 32 16.61 2.31 16.08
CA SER A 32 16.83 3.05 17.34
C SER A 32 18.24 3.62 17.52
N THR A 33 19.22 3.10 16.79
CA THR A 33 20.61 3.58 16.87
C THR A 33 21.20 3.81 15.48
N GLU A 34 22.11 4.77 15.37
CA GLU A 34 22.84 5.04 14.13
C GLU A 34 23.56 3.77 13.61
N ALA A 35 24.30 3.09 14.48
CA ALA A 35 24.99 1.85 14.11
C ALA A 35 24.05 0.73 13.66
N GLY A 36 22.85 0.64 14.24
CA GLY A 36 21.80 -0.30 13.81
C GLY A 36 21.29 0.02 12.41
N ARG A 37 20.97 1.28 12.16
CA ARG A 37 20.52 1.76 10.84
C ARG A 37 21.60 1.54 9.77
N GLU A 38 22.83 1.97 10.02
CA GLU A 38 23.95 1.79 9.09
C GLU A 38 24.18 0.32 8.75
N LYS A 39 24.23 -0.57 9.77
CA LYS A 39 24.41 -2.01 9.56
C LYS A 39 23.28 -2.60 8.70
N PHE A 40 22.04 -2.23 8.95
CA PHE A 40 20.89 -2.71 8.21
C PHE A 40 20.94 -2.23 6.76
N VAL A 41 21.13 -0.92 6.55
CA VAL A 41 21.22 -0.31 5.22
C VAL A 41 22.37 -0.93 4.41
N GLN A 42 23.55 -1.05 4.99
CA GLN A 42 24.70 -1.68 4.33
C GLN A 42 24.41 -3.12 3.93
N SER A 43 23.74 -3.88 4.82
CA SER A 43 23.33 -5.25 4.51
C SER A 43 22.38 -5.32 3.31
N CYS A 44 21.39 -4.41 3.25
CA CYS A 44 20.43 -4.34 2.15
C CYS A 44 21.13 -3.95 0.83
N VAL A 45 21.98 -2.91 0.86
CA VAL A 45 22.74 -2.48 -0.31
C VAL A 45 23.69 -3.58 -0.80
N ASP A 46 24.38 -4.26 0.11
CA ASP A 46 25.27 -5.35 -0.28
C ASP A 46 24.52 -6.51 -0.91
N GLN A 47 23.42 -6.93 -0.33
CA GLN A 47 22.65 -8.07 -0.85
C GLN A 47 21.94 -7.75 -2.16
N TYR A 48 21.23 -6.63 -2.24
CA TYR A 48 20.30 -6.38 -3.34
C TYR A 48 20.90 -5.51 -4.44
N ILE A 49 21.72 -4.51 -4.10
CA ILE A 49 22.35 -3.65 -5.11
C ILE A 49 23.67 -4.24 -5.62
N ASN A 50 24.53 -4.67 -4.71
CA ASN A 50 25.81 -5.34 -5.08
C ASN A 50 25.60 -6.80 -5.51
N GLY A 51 24.46 -7.40 -5.15
CA GLY A 51 24.06 -8.74 -5.58
C GLY A 51 24.66 -9.89 -4.77
N ASN A 52 25.07 -9.64 -3.54
CA ASN A 52 25.69 -10.62 -2.64
C ASN A 52 24.63 -11.34 -1.77
N ILE A 53 23.60 -11.89 -2.38
CA ILE A 53 22.53 -12.61 -1.66
C ILE A 53 23.11 -13.88 -1.02
N PRO A 54 22.85 -14.12 0.27
CA PRO A 54 23.32 -15.33 0.97
C PRO A 54 22.91 -16.62 0.24
N GLY A 55 23.84 -17.53 0.07
CA GLY A 55 23.61 -18.79 -0.62
C GLY A 55 23.82 -18.74 -2.14
N LEU A 56 24.07 -17.57 -2.72
CA LEU A 56 24.44 -17.39 -4.11
C LEU A 56 25.94 -17.05 -4.25
N ALA A 57 26.50 -17.19 -5.44
CA ALA A 57 27.85 -16.71 -5.72
C ALA A 57 27.91 -15.17 -5.57
N PRO A 58 29.03 -14.60 -5.09
CA PRO A 58 29.17 -13.15 -4.96
C PRO A 58 28.82 -12.40 -6.26
N GLY A 59 28.00 -11.37 -6.14
CA GLY A 59 27.55 -10.58 -7.28
C GLY A 59 26.54 -11.27 -8.21
N ALA A 60 26.07 -12.48 -7.88
CA ALA A 60 25.16 -13.22 -8.76
C ALA A 60 23.82 -12.51 -9.02
N ALA A 61 23.36 -11.71 -8.07
CA ALA A 61 22.12 -10.92 -8.18
C ALA A 61 22.35 -9.47 -8.64
N LYS A 62 23.60 -9.07 -8.93
CA LYS A 62 23.89 -7.70 -9.36
C LYS A 62 23.11 -7.33 -10.63
N GLY A 63 22.50 -6.15 -10.61
CA GLY A 63 21.70 -5.62 -11.72
C GLY A 63 20.28 -6.20 -11.83
N ILE A 64 19.83 -7.00 -10.84
CA ILE A 64 18.42 -7.41 -10.73
C ILE A 64 17.59 -6.28 -10.17
N PHE A 65 17.98 -5.77 -8.98
CA PHE A 65 17.22 -4.73 -8.30
C PHE A 65 17.69 -3.34 -8.68
N ASP A 66 16.73 -2.46 -8.90
CA ASP A 66 16.94 -1.05 -9.26
C ASP A 66 16.75 -0.12 -8.05
N GLY A 67 16.44 -0.66 -6.89
CA GLY A 67 16.19 0.10 -5.67
C GLY A 67 15.69 -0.73 -4.51
N VAL A 68 15.35 -0.02 -3.45
CA VAL A 68 14.81 -0.57 -2.20
C VAL A 68 13.52 0.16 -1.87
N ASP A 69 12.53 -0.59 -1.46
CA ASP A 69 11.31 -0.13 -0.82
C ASP A 69 11.34 -0.50 0.67
N LEU A 70 10.82 0.37 1.53
CA LEU A 70 10.73 0.12 2.96
C LEU A 70 9.28 0.13 3.40
N ASP A 71 8.82 -1.02 3.87
CA ASP A 71 7.46 -1.22 4.32
C ASP A 71 7.43 -1.50 5.83
N TRP A 72 7.57 -0.44 6.63
CA TRP A 72 7.51 -0.53 8.10
C TRP A 72 6.09 -0.22 8.60
N GLU A 73 5.41 -1.25 9.07
CA GLU A 73 4.02 -1.17 9.55
C GLU A 73 3.90 -1.34 11.08
N TYR A 74 3.93 -0.26 11.87
CA TYR A 74 4.13 1.15 11.48
C TYR A 74 5.03 1.84 12.49
N PRO A 75 5.81 2.88 12.10
CA PRO A 75 6.54 3.69 13.05
C PRO A 75 5.59 4.30 14.10
N ASN A 76 5.92 4.09 15.38
CA ASN A 76 5.17 4.57 16.54
C ASN A 76 3.71 4.08 16.65
N GLU A 77 3.38 2.97 15.98
CA GLU A 77 2.07 2.33 16.05
C GLU A 77 2.24 0.80 16.10
N PRO A 78 1.35 0.06 16.75
CA PRO A 78 1.55 -1.37 17.00
C PRO A 78 1.55 -2.24 15.74
N GLY A 79 0.91 -1.82 14.63
CA GLY A 79 0.75 -2.66 13.46
C GLY A 79 0.27 -4.07 13.84
N ASN A 80 0.98 -5.10 13.40
CA ASN A 80 0.71 -6.50 13.76
C ASN A 80 1.34 -6.88 15.12
N ASN A 81 1.00 -6.14 16.18
CA ASN A 81 1.57 -6.30 17.52
C ASN A 81 3.10 -6.13 17.57
N ASN A 82 3.65 -5.31 16.73
CA ASN A 82 5.07 -5.02 16.67
C ASN A 82 5.50 -4.12 17.85
N PRO A 83 6.75 -4.20 18.32
CA PRO A 83 7.32 -3.19 19.21
C PRO A 83 7.29 -1.82 18.55
N TYR A 84 6.88 -0.79 19.29
CA TYR A 84 6.79 0.58 18.79
C TYR A 84 7.02 1.60 19.89
N GLY A 85 7.32 2.83 19.52
CA GLY A 85 7.45 3.94 20.46
C GLY A 85 7.66 5.28 19.75
N PRO A 86 7.54 6.39 20.47
CA PRO A 86 7.57 7.75 19.89
C PRO A 86 8.90 8.06 19.20
N GLN A 87 9.97 7.32 19.53
CA GLN A 87 11.27 7.49 18.90
C GLN A 87 11.29 6.94 17.47
N ASP A 88 10.39 6.01 17.12
CA ASP A 88 10.31 5.45 15.76
C ASP A 88 10.05 6.53 14.70
N THR A 89 9.32 7.59 15.05
CA THR A 89 9.05 8.73 14.16
C THR A 89 10.32 9.40 13.61
N PRO A 90 11.26 9.91 14.43
CA PRO A 90 12.52 10.44 13.93
C PRO A 90 13.46 9.33 13.42
N ASP A 91 13.40 8.12 13.97
CA ASP A 91 14.26 7.00 13.57
C ASP A 91 13.91 6.49 12.17
N PHE A 92 12.63 6.47 11.79
CA PHE A 92 12.21 6.19 10.41
C PHE A 92 12.78 7.21 9.43
N THR A 93 12.69 8.50 9.77
CA THR A 93 13.28 9.56 8.94
C THR A 93 14.77 9.36 8.76
N ALA A 94 15.51 9.10 9.86
CA ALA A 94 16.95 8.88 9.80
C ALA A 94 17.31 7.60 9.03
N LEU A 95 16.49 6.56 9.12
CA LEU A 95 16.67 5.33 8.34
C LEU A 95 16.53 5.59 6.83
N MET A 96 15.52 6.38 6.43
CA MET A 96 15.34 6.76 5.02
C MET A 96 16.50 7.62 4.51
N ASP A 97 17.01 8.55 5.33
CA ASP A 97 18.19 9.34 4.99
C ASP A 97 19.43 8.44 4.79
N ASN A 98 19.69 7.49 5.71
CA ASN A 98 20.79 6.53 5.58
C ASN A 98 20.67 5.67 4.30
N PHE A 99 19.45 5.21 3.95
CA PHE A 99 19.22 4.50 2.69
C PHE A 99 19.55 5.39 1.48
N ARG A 100 19.04 6.63 1.47
CA ARG A 100 19.28 7.54 0.34
C ARG A 100 20.78 7.81 0.14
N ASP A 101 21.52 8.08 1.21
CA ASP A 101 22.96 8.34 1.16
C ASP A 101 23.70 7.09 0.61
N SER A 102 23.43 5.91 1.15
CA SER A 102 24.08 4.67 0.72
C SER A 102 23.73 4.27 -0.72
N LEU A 103 22.49 4.51 -1.16
CA LEU A 103 22.09 4.28 -2.55
C LEU A 103 22.71 5.30 -3.51
N ASN A 104 22.91 6.55 -3.09
CA ASN A 104 23.64 7.57 -3.85
C ASN A 104 25.11 7.18 -3.99
N ASP A 105 25.77 6.72 -2.94
CA ASP A 105 27.16 6.26 -2.98
C ASP A 105 27.34 5.09 -3.93
N ALA A 106 26.46 4.08 -3.85
CA ALA A 106 26.45 2.96 -4.79
C ALA A 106 26.18 3.43 -6.24
N GLY A 107 25.28 4.40 -6.41
CA GLY A 107 24.92 4.97 -7.68
C GLY A 107 26.03 5.80 -8.31
N ASN A 108 26.78 6.58 -7.52
CA ASN A 108 27.93 7.35 -7.98
C ASN A 108 29.01 6.43 -8.62
N ALA A 109 29.21 5.25 -8.03
CA ALA A 109 30.18 4.27 -8.54
C ALA A 109 29.73 3.61 -9.86
N THR A 110 28.44 3.58 -10.15
CA THR A 110 27.84 2.89 -11.31
C THR A 110 27.17 3.83 -12.31
N HIS A 111 27.13 5.13 -12.04
CA HIS A 111 26.38 6.15 -12.80
C HIS A 111 24.89 5.78 -12.94
N THR A 112 24.32 5.24 -11.86
CA THR A 112 22.93 4.75 -11.80
C THR A 112 22.19 5.45 -10.65
N HIS A 113 20.97 5.92 -10.89
CA HIS A 113 20.07 6.31 -9.81
C HIS A 113 19.32 5.08 -9.31
N TYR A 114 19.57 4.68 -8.05
CA TYR A 114 18.81 3.62 -7.41
C TYR A 114 17.59 4.22 -6.72
N LEU A 115 16.44 3.59 -6.94
CA LEU A 115 15.17 4.01 -6.36
C LEU A 115 15.12 3.74 -4.85
N LEU A 116 14.50 4.66 -4.14
CA LEU A 116 14.12 4.50 -2.74
C LEU A 116 12.65 4.87 -2.60
N THR A 117 11.84 3.94 -2.17
CA THR A 117 10.42 4.13 -1.91
C THR A 117 10.06 3.70 -0.50
N ALA A 118 8.87 4.02 -0.06
CA ALA A 118 8.33 3.49 1.19
C ALA A 118 6.82 3.33 1.07
N ASP A 119 6.32 2.21 1.60
CA ASP A 119 4.91 2.01 1.84
C ASP A 119 4.52 2.72 3.14
N VAL A 120 3.43 3.49 3.09
CA VAL A 120 3.02 4.36 4.20
C VAL A 120 1.52 4.31 4.43
N SER A 121 1.13 4.42 5.70
CA SER A 121 -0.26 4.32 6.10
C SER A 121 -1.15 5.41 5.50
N PRO A 122 -2.37 5.08 5.05
CA PRO A 122 -3.35 6.06 4.62
C PRO A 122 -4.05 6.75 5.80
N ASN A 123 -3.87 6.24 7.02
CA ASN A 123 -4.61 6.68 8.20
C ASN A 123 -4.09 8.02 8.72
N GLN A 124 -4.68 9.12 8.20
CA GLN A 124 -4.38 10.48 8.60
C GLN A 124 -4.75 10.83 10.06
N TYR A 125 -5.45 9.95 10.76
CA TYR A 125 -5.85 10.14 12.16
C TYR A 125 -4.95 9.42 13.16
N ALA A 126 -4.09 8.51 12.68
CA ALA A 126 -3.16 7.74 13.51
C ALA A 126 -1.79 7.58 12.84
N ALA A 127 -1.52 6.45 12.20
CA ALA A 127 -0.18 6.09 11.75
C ALA A 127 0.47 7.11 10.79
N ALA A 128 -0.27 7.74 9.87
CA ALA A 128 0.30 8.76 9.00
C ALA A 128 0.73 10.03 9.76
N GLN A 129 0.11 10.34 10.92
CA GLN A 129 0.54 11.45 11.78
C GLN A 129 1.87 11.17 12.49
N GLN A 130 2.26 9.90 12.58
CA GLN A 130 3.51 9.51 13.23
C GLN A 130 4.72 9.68 12.31
N LEU A 131 4.55 10.16 11.07
CA LEU A 131 5.61 10.34 10.11
C LEU A 131 6.00 11.80 9.95
N GLN A 132 7.30 12.06 9.80
CA GLN A 132 7.81 13.38 9.41
C GLN A 132 7.75 13.52 7.88
N LEU A 133 6.54 13.46 7.30
CA LEU A 133 6.27 13.28 5.88
C LEU A 133 7.09 14.20 4.97
N LYS A 134 7.16 15.50 5.29
CA LYS A 134 7.97 16.48 4.52
C LYS A 134 9.46 16.14 4.50
N LYS A 135 9.98 15.53 5.56
CA LYS A 135 11.40 15.14 5.62
C LYS A 135 11.60 13.85 4.84
N VAL A 136 10.78 12.84 5.09
CA VAL A 136 10.83 11.55 4.39
C VAL A 136 10.72 11.75 2.87
N ALA A 137 9.80 12.62 2.41
CA ALA A 137 9.64 12.93 0.99
C ALA A 137 10.89 13.51 0.29
N ARG A 138 11.89 14.00 1.05
CA ARG A 138 13.16 14.44 0.46
C ARG A 138 14.09 13.29 0.13
N SER A 139 14.04 12.23 0.90
CA SER A 139 14.93 11.08 0.78
C SER A 139 14.41 10.04 -0.22
N VAL A 140 13.06 9.91 -0.34
CA VAL A 140 12.43 8.94 -1.26
C VAL A 140 12.23 9.51 -2.66
N ASP A 141 12.17 8.62 -3.64
CA ASP A 141 11.71 8.95 -5.00
C ASP A 141 10.19 9.17 -4.99
N TRP A 142 9.44 8.31 -4.31
CA TRP A 142 8.02 8.49 -4.01
C TRP A 142 7.59 7.65 -2.80
N LEU A 143 6.39 7.91 -2.30
CA LEU A 143 5.69 7.15 -1.26
C LEU A 143 4.56 6.36 -1.92
N ASN A 144 4.48 5.07 -1.63
CA ASN A 144 3.31 4.24 -1.90
C ASN A 144 2.33 4.43 -0.73
N VAL A 145 1.31 5.22 -0.92
CA VAL A 145 0.29 5.43 0.11
C VAL A 145 -0.71 4.29 0.00
N MET A 146 -0.75 3.42 1.00
CA MET A 146 -1.58 2.21 1.05
C MET A 146 -3.07 2.57 1.20
N THR A 147 -3.68 3.14 0.14
CA THR A 147 -5.08 3.59 0.13
C THR A 147 -6.06 2.42 0.03
N LEU A 148 -5.88 1.50 0.93
CA LEU A 148 -6.61 0.25 1.12
C LEU A 148 -6.80 0.04 2.64
N ASP A 149 -7.56 -0.97 3.03
CA ASP A 149 -7.78 -1.33 4.44
C ASP A 149 -8.32 -0.19 5.31
N PHE A 150 -9.11 0.72 4.72
CA PHE A 150 -9.78 1.76 5.49
C PHE A 150 -10.71 1.14 6.53
N HIS A 151 -11.44 0.10 6.12
CA HIS A 151 -12.30 -0.73 6.94
C HIS A 151 -12.19 -2.19 6.53
N GLY A 152 -12.34 -3.08 7.51
CA GLY A 152 -12.27 -4.52 7.34
C GLY A 152 -13.01 -5.26 8.45
N ALA A 153 -12.96 -6.58 8.47
CA ALA A 153 -13.72 -7.40 9.41
C ALA A 153 -13.31 -7.27 10.89
N TRP A 154 -12.28 -6.49 11.18
CA TRP A 154 -11.95 -6.01 12.54
C TRP A 154 -12.94 -4.95 13.04
N ASP A 155 -13.68 -4.29 12.15
CA ASP A 155 -14.78 -3.41 12.50
C ASP A 155 -16.07 -4.21 12.72
N GLY A 156 -16.82 -3.87 13.74
CA GLY A 156 -18.09 -4.53 14.04
C GLY A 156 -19.23 -4.17 13.08
N LYS A 157 -18.96 -3.36 12.07
CA LYS A 157 -19.88 -2.93 11.02
C LYS A 157 -19.20 -2.96 9.67
N THR A 158 -20.01 -3.23 8.65
CA THR A 158 -19.58 -3.15 7.25
C THR A 158 -19.35 -1.70 6.84
N ASP A 159 -18.30 -1.48 6.03
CA ASP A 159 -17.94 -0.18 5.49
C ASP A 159 -17.08 -0.37 4.23
N PHE A 160 -16.64 0.72 3.60
CA PHE A 160 -15.78 0.67 2.43
C PHE A 160 -14.30 0.54 2.82
N SER A 161 -13.58 -0.33 2.15
CA SER A 161 -12.13 -0.52 2.39
C SER A 161 -11.23 0.42 1.59
N ALA A 162 -11.72 1.03 0.51
CA ALA A 162 -10.90 1.83 -0.41
C ALA A 162 -11.72 2.82 -1.26
N ASN A 163 -12.72 3.48 -0.69
CA ASN A 163 -13.56 4.44 -1.40
C ASN A 163 -12.78 5.67 -1.88
N LEU A 164 -13.08 6.14 -3.08
CA LEU A 164 -12.39 7.28 -3.69
C LEU A 164 -12.74 8.61 -3.00
N PHE A 165 -14.03 8.85 -2.76
CA PHE A 165 -14.53 10.07 -2.12
C PHE A 165 -15.18 9.79 -0.77
N PRO A 166 -15.25 10.79 0.13
CA PRO A 166 -15.91 10.62 1.42
C PRO A 166 -17.42 10.41 1.26
N ASP A 167 -18.01 9.54 2.09
CA ASP A 167 -19.46 9.40 2.17
C ASP A 167 -20.03 10.39 3.22
N PRO A 168 -20.92 11.30 2.82
CA PRO A 168 -21.59 12.19 3.77
C PRO A 168 -22.52 11.43 4.75
N ASN A 169 -22.95 10.21 4.38
CA ASN A 169 -23.86 9.38 5.18
C ASN A 169 -23.15 8.34 6.04
N ASP A 170 -21.83 8.27 5.97
CA ASP A 170 -21.03 7.35 6.77
C ASP A 170 -21.31 7.59 8.27
N PRO A 171 -21.77 6.54 9.01
CA PRO A 171 -22.10 6.65 10.43
C PRO A 171 -20.89 6.62 11.36
N GLN A 172 -19.67 6.43 10.83
CA GLN A 172 -18.45 6.42 11.65
C GLN A 172 -18.20 7.79 12.31
N PRO A 173 -17.49 7.82 13.43
CA PRO A 173 -16.99 9.08 14.00
C PRO A 173 -15.99 9.74 13.02
N ALA A 174 -15.78 11.04 13.17
CA ALA A 174 -14.97 11.81 12.24
C ALA A 174 -13.56 11.23 11.99
N ASN A 175 -12.95 10.63 13.01
CA ASN A 175 -11.64 9.98 12.93
C ASN A 175 -11.67 8.52 12.40
N GLY A 176 -12.84 8.04 12.01
CA GLY A 176 -13.05 6.76 11.35
C GLY A 176 -13.60 6.91 9.93
N LYS A 177 -13.69 8.14 9.41
CA LYS A 177 -14.15 8.41 8.07
C LYS A 177 -12.95 8.55 7.15
N PHE A 178 -12.81 7.63 6.23
CA PHE A 178 -11.69 7.58 5.31
C PHE A 178 -12.14 7.72 3.85
N SER A 179 -11.27 8.26 3.04
CA SER A 179 -11.33 8.18 1.58
C SER A 179 -9.98 8.51 0.97
N ILE A 180 -9.74 8.03 -0.24
CA ILE A 180 -8.49 8.29 -0.98
C ILE A 180 -8.24 9.79 -1.09
N THR A 181 -9.26 10.58 -1.47
CA THR A 181 -9.08 12.02 -1.65
C THR A 181 -8.73 12.77 -0.36
N GLN A 182 -9.26 12.33 0.79
CA GLN A 182 -8.90 12.92 2.09
C GLN A 182 -7.47 12.56 2.49
N THR A 183 -7.06 11.32 2.25
CA THR A 183 -5.68 10.88 2.49
C THR A 183 -4.69 11.68 1.64
N VAL A 184 -4.93 11.82 0.34
CA VAL A 184 -4.07 12.63 -0.55
C VAL A 184 -3.97 14.07 -0.06
N ALA A 185 -5.12 14.71 0.24
CA ALA A 185 -5.14 16.08 0.75
C ALA A 185 -4.36 16.22 2.06
N TYR A 186 -4.39 15.21 2.94
CA TYR A 186 -3.59 15.18 4.15
C TYR A 186 -2.09 15.16 3.82
N TYR A 187 -1.63 14.24 2.97
CA TYR A 187 -0.21 14.13 2.59
C TYR A 187 0.31 15.41 1.95
N GLU A 188 -0.44 16.00 1.02
CA GLU A 188 -0.09 17.29 0.41
C GLU A 188 -0.03 18.42 1.45
N SER A 189 -0.97 18.48 2.39
CA SER A 189 -0.99 19.46 3.49
C SER A 189 0.24 19.35 4.39
N GLN A 190 0.81 18.14 4.52
CA GLN A 190 2.05 17.88 5.24
C GLN A 190 3.31 18.17 4.42
N GLY A 191 3.17 18.64 3.19
CA GLY A 191 4.25 19.09 2.31
C GLY A 191 4.89 17.98 1.49
N VAL A 192 4.18 16.89 1.23
CA VAL A 192 4.55 15.88 0.22
C VAL A 192 4.09 16.39 -1.15
N PRO A 193 4.97 16.51 -2.15
CA PRO A 193 4.57 16.88 -3.51
C PRO A 193 3.68 15.80 -4.15
N ALA A 194 2.69 16.19 -4.95
CA ALA A 194 1.77 15.27 -5.62
C ALA A 194 2.51 14.23 -6.47
N ASP A 195 3.55 14.63 -7.20
CA ASP A 195 4.39 13.75 -8.03
C ASP A 195 5.27 12.77 -7.25
N LYS A 196 5.19 12.80 -5.92
CA LYS A 196 5.80 11.82 -5.00
C LYS A 196 4.77 10.95 -4.26
N ILE A 197 3.51 11.02 -4.60
CA ILE A 197 2.43 10.20 -4.03
C ILE A 197 2.00 9.18 -5.08
N ALA A 198 2.25 7.90 -4.85
CA ALA A 198 1.61 6.81 -5.57
C ALA A 198 0.51 6.22 -4.69
N LEU A 199 -0.65 5.91 -5.27
CA LEU A 199 -1.75 5.30 -4.53
C LEU A 199 -1.67 3.78 -4.65
N GLU A 200 -1.73 3.07 -3.54
CA GLU A 200 -1.83 1.63 -3.54
C GLU A 200 -3.29 1.19 -3.50
N LEU A 201 -3.68 0.37 -4.48
CA LEU A 201 -5.04 -0.09 -4.68
C LEU A 201 -5.16 -1.58 -4.37
N PRO A 202 -6.26 -2.02 -3.68
CA PRO A 202 -6.44 -3.43 -3.36
C PRO A 202 -6.97 -4.22 -4.56
N TYR A 203 -6.30 -5.32 -4.88
CA TYR A 203 -6.84 -6.35 -5.80
C TYR A 203 -7.45 -7.52 -5.02
N TYR A 204 -7.91 -7.25 -3.80
CA TYR A 204 -8.59 -8.16 -2.89
C TYR A 204 -9.79 -7.45 -2.23
N ALA A 205 -10.59 -8.21 -1.51
CA ALA A 205 -11.76 -7.69 -0.80
C ALA A 205 -11.61 -7.85 0.71
N HIS A 206 -12.28 -6.98 1.47
CA HIS A 206 -12.68 -7.31 2.82
C HIS A 206 -14.11 -7.84 2.83
N ALA A 207 -14.37 -8.80 3.72
CA ALA A 207 -15.66 -9.47 3.78
C ALA A 207 -16.12 -9.77 5.20
N TRP A 208 -17.39 -9.45 5.46
CA TRP A 208 -18.05 -9.71 6.75
C TRP A 208 -19.17 -10.73 6.59
N THR A 209 -19.45 -11.48 7.65
CA THR A 209 -20.57 -12.43 7.75
C THR A 209 -21.57 -12.01 8.82
N GLY A 210 -22.79 -12.58 8.75
CA GLY A 210 -23.87 -12.25 9.66
C GLY A 210 -24.45 -10.85 9.47
N VAL A 211 -24.37 -10.34 8.26
CA VAL A 211 -24.77 -8.98 7.89
C VAL A 211 -26.26 -8.93 7.53
N GLY A 212 -27.00 -8.01 8.12
CA GLY A 212 -28.41 -7.79 7.82
C GLY A 212 -28.64 -7.18 6.42
N PRO A 213 -29.87 -7.34 5.84
CA PRO A 213 -30.13 -6.95 4.45
C PRO A 213 -30.40 -5.45 4.24
N THR A 214 -30.52 -4.68 5.31
CA THR A 214 -30.77 -3.24 5.20
C THR A 214 -29.64 -2.55 4.42
N ASN A 215 -29.99 -1.64 3.52
CA ASN A 215 -29.04 -0.93 2.66
C ASN A 215 -28.08 -1.86 1.88
N ASN A 216 -28.57 -3.03 1.45
CA ASN A 216 -27.77 -4.07 0.82
C ASN A 216 -26.50 -4.42 1.62
N GLY A 217 -26.65 -4.49 2.94
CA GLY A 217 -25.58 -4.84 3.87
C GLY A 217 -24.62 -3.72 4.24
N LEU A 218 -24.68 -2.54 3.62
CA LEU A 218 -23.78 -1.41 3.92
C LEU A 218 -24.16 -0.76 5.26
N TYR A 219 -23.14 -0.47 6.07
CA TYR A 219 -23.24 0.13 7.44
C TYR A 219 -24.04 -0.72 8.43
N GLN A 220 -24.10 -2.03 8.20
CA GLN A 220 -24.79 -2.97 9.09
C GLN A 220 -23.81 -3.62 10.07
N SER A 221 -24.34 -4.00 11.22
CA SER A 221 -23.60 -4.82 12.17
C SER A 221 -23.28 -6.19 11.56
N ALA A 222 -22.10 -6.67 11.86
CA ALA A 222 -21.57 -7.96 11.40
C ALA A 222 -21.16 -8.84 12.59
N THR A 223 -21.03 -10.14 12.37
CA THR A 223 -20.58 -11.09 13.40
C THR A 223 -19.09 -11.41 13.32
N GLY A 224 -18.41 -10.99 12.27
CA GLY A 224 -16.97 -11.17 12.07
C GLY A 224 -16.58 -11.33 10.61
N ALA A 225 -15.36 -11.78 10.36
CA ALA A 225 -14.83 -12.02 9.03
C ALA A 225 -15.55 -13.18 8.32
N ALA A 226 -15.84 -13.00 7.05
CA ALA A 226 -16.30 -14.10 6.20
C ALA A 226 -15.13 -15.03 5.82
N PRO A 227 -15.38 -16.30 5.42
CA PRO A 227 -14.32 -17.19 4.93
C PRO A 227 -13.56 -16.67 3.71
N THR A 228 -14.16 -15.73 2.98
CA THR A 228 -13.59 -15.09 1.78
C THR A 228 -13.03 -13.68 2.08
N ASP A 229 -12.87 -13.33 3.36
CA ASP A 229 -12.14 -12.12 3.74
C ASP A 229 -10.69 -12.18 3.22
N GLN A 230 -10.19 -11.08 2.67
CA GLN A 230 -8.91 -10.97 1.98
C GLN A 230 -8.75 -11.86 0.72
N ALA A 231 -9.85 -12.35 0.17
CA ALA A 231 -9.81 -13.07 -1.11
C ALA A 231 -9.53 -12.10 -2.27
N GLY A 232 -8.69 -12.53 -3.22
CA GLY A 232 -8.42 -11.75 -4.43
C GLY A 232 -9.66 -11.49 -5.27
N TYR A 233 -9.66 -10.41 -6.04
CA TYR A 233 -10.73 -10.03 -6.96
C TYR A 233 -11.23 -11.22 -7.80
N LYS A 234 -10.30 -12.01 -8.35
CA LYS A 234 -10.62 -13.24 -9.12
C LYS A 234 -11.56 -14.21 -8.41
N THR A 235 -11.54 -14.25 -7.09
CA THR A 235 -12.42 -15.09 -6.27
C THR A 235 -13.75 -14.37 -6.01
N VAL A 236 -13.67 -13.12 -5.56
CA VAL A 236 -14.85 -12.32 -5.16
C VAL A 236 -15.84 -12.14 -6.30
N VAL A 237 -15.38 -11.99 -7.54
CA VAL A 237 -16.29 -11.87 -8.69
C VAL A 237 -17.15 -13.10 -8.93
N THR A 238 -16.70 -14.28 -8.49
CA THR A 238 -17.43 -15.56 -8.63
C THR A 238 -18.36 -15.83 -7.46
N GLU A 239 -18.24 -15.13 -6.34
CA GLU A 239 -19.12 -15.28 -5.20
C GLU A 239 -20.55 -14.84 -5.53
N PRO A 240 -21.57 -15.50 -4.94
CA PRO A 240 -22.96 -15.10 -5.13
C PRO A 240 -23.23 -13.71 -4.55
N GLY A 241 -24.35 -13.11 -4.93
CA GLY A 241 -24.77 -11.81 -4.40
C GLY A 241 -24.99 -10.75 -5.47
N THR A 242 -25.52 -9.61 -5.05
CA THR A 242 -25.83 -8.49 -5.92
C THR A 242 -24.77 -7.41 -5.75
N VAL A 243 -24.16 -7.01 -6.88
CA VAL A 243 -23.20 -5.91 -6.92
C VAL A 243 -23.95 -4.58 -6.82
N GLN A 244 -23.44 -3.70 -6.02
CA GLN A 244 -23.91 -2.33 -5.82
C GLN A 244 -22.77 -1.36 -6.15
N PHE A 245 -23.10 -0.17 -6.63
CA PHE A 245 -22.16 0.91 -6.87
C PHE A 245 -22.73 2.22 -6.30
N ASP A 246 -21.90 2.95 -5.56
CA ASP A 246 -22.22 4.29 -5.08
C ASP A 246 -21.45 5.35 -5.88
N PRO A 247 -22.14 6.15 -6.72
CA PRO A 247 -21.51 7.19 -7.51
C PRO A 247 -21.00 8.38 -6.66
N VAL A 248 -21.44 8.52 -5.41
CA VAL A 248 -20.97 9.58 -4.50
C VAL A 248 -19.60 9.26 -3.97
N THR A 249 -19.37 8.02 -3.53
CA THR A 249 -18.11 7.57 -2.97
C THR A 249 -17.16 6.99 -4.00
N GLY A 250 -17.66 6.62 -5.18
CA GLY A 250 -16.91 5.90 -6.19
C GLY A 250 -16.51 4.50 -5.71
N ALA A 251 -17.35 3.88 -4.88
CA ALA A 251 -17.08 2.56 -4.30
C ALA A 251 -18.08 1.52 -4.82
N VAL A 252 -17.61 0.27 -4.87
CA VAL A 252 -18.42 -0.91 -5.20
C VAL A 252 -18.43 -1.88 -4.01
N TRP A 253 -19.55 -2.56 -3.83
CA TRP A 253 -19.66 -3.67 -2.89
C TRP A 253 -20.61 -4.74 -3.41
N LYS A 254 -20.56 -5.90 -2.80
CA LYS A 254 -21.44 -7.03 -3.10
C LYS A 254 -22.12 -7.49 -1.80
N TYR A 255 -23.40 -7.83 -1.89
CA TYR A 255 -24.14 -8.39 -0.77
C TYR A 255 -24.93 -9.63 -1.21
N ASP A 256 -24.77 -10.72 -0.45
CA ASP A 256 -25.57 -11.92 -0.61
C ASP A 256 -26.49 -12.11 0.62
N PRO A 257 -27.82 -11.92 0.47
CA PRO A 257 -28.74 -12.10 1.60
C PRO A 257 -28.91 -13.56 2.02
N ALA A 258 -28.54 -14.55 1.18
CA ALA A 258 -28.67 -15.96 1.53
C ALA A 258 -27.58 -16.41 2.49
N SER A 259 -26.35 -16.00 2.26
CA SER A 259 -25.21 -16.24 3.17
C SER A 259 -25.02 -15.12 4.20
N GLN A 260 -25.75 -14.00 4.10
CA GLN A 260 -25.58 -12.80 4.89
C GLN A 260 -24.13 -12.27 4.83
N THR A 261 -23.52 -12.32 3.66
CA THR A 261 -22.13 -11.90 3.44
C THR A 261 -22.08 -10.59 2.65
N PHE A 262 -21.24 -9.69 3.13
CA PHE A 262 -20.92 -8.41 2.50
C PHE A 262 -19.45 -8.41 2.10
N TRP A 263 -19.14 -7.97 0.89
CA TRP A 263 -17.78 -7.75 0.37
C TRP A 263 -17.63 -6.30 -0.07
N THR A 264 -16.57 -5.64 0.36
CA THR A 264 -16.08 -4.37 -0.21
C THR A 264 -14.80 -4.66 -0.99
N TYR A 265 -14.70 -4.16 -2.20
CA TYR A 265 -13.59 -4.46 -3.11
C TYR A 265 -13.53 -3.42 -4.22
N ASP A 266 -12.54 -3.52 -5.10
CA ASP A 266 -12.50 -2.74 -6.34
C ASP A 266 -12.85 -3.61 -7.55
N ASP A 267 -13.60 -3.03 -8.48
CA ASP A 267 -13.88 -3.59 -9.80
C ASP A 267 -13.21 -2.74 -10.92
N PRO A 268 -13.27 -3.16 -12.19
CA PRO A 268 -12.69 -2.38 -13.28
C PRO A 268 -13.21 -0.94 -13.38
N GLN A 269 -14.46 -0.68 -13.00
CA GLN A 269 -15.03 0.67 -13.01
C GLN A 269 -14.41 1.57 -11.94
N THR A 270 -14.29 1.06 -10.71
CA THR A 270 -13.73 1.84 -9.60
C THR A 270 -12.22 2.02 -9.74
N VAL A 271 -11.48 1.00 -10.20
CA VAL A 271 -10.05 1.12 -10.51
C VAL A 271 -9.81 2.14 -11.63
N PHE A 272 -10.62 2.14 -12.69
CA PHE A 272 -10.53 3.13 -13.76
C PHE A 272 -10.77 4.55 -13.23
N ALA A 273 -11.80 4.75 -12.38
CA ALA A 273 -12.08 6.05 -11.77
C ALA A 273 -10.93 6.54 -10.88
N LYS A 274 -10.32 5.64 -10.10
CA LYS A 274 -9.12 5.93 -9.28
C LYS A 274 -7.92 6.30 -10.16
N GLY A 275 -7.72 5.60 -11.28
CA GLY A 275 -6.68 5.93 -12.26
C GLY A 275 -6.87 7.34 -12.85
N LEU A 276 -8.09 7.72 -13.24
CA LEU A 276 -8.39 9.07 -13.69
C LEU A 276 -8.15 10.13 -12.61
N TYR A 277 -8.43 9.81 -11.35
CA TYR A 277 -8.12 10.71 -10.23
C TYR A 277 -6.60 10.90 -10.08
N ILE A 278 -5.82 9.82 -10.15
CA ILE A 278 -4.35 9.85 -10.08
C ILE A 278 -3.78 10.77 -11.16
N ASP A 279 -4.20 10.58 -12.41
CA ASP A 279 -3.76 11.39 -13.54
C ASP A 279 -4.19 12.86 -13.38
N GLY A 280 -5.47 13.08 -13.09
CA GLY A 280 -6.04 14.43 -12.95
C GLY A 280 -5.48 15.23 -11.75
N ALA A 281 -5.03 14.57 -10.70
CA ALA A 281 -4.39 15.18 -9.53
C ALA A 281 -2.86 15.33 -9.69
N GLY A 282 -2.28 14.84 -10.78
CA GLY A 282 -0.82 14.89 -11.03
C GLY A 282 -0.03 14.04 -10.04
N LEU A 283 -0.62 12.96 -9.54
CA LEU A 283 0.06 12.04 -8.64
C LEU A 283 1.11 11.23 -9.40
N ARG A 284 2.02 10.58 -8.65
CA ARG A 284 3.10 9.75 -9.21
C ARG A 284 2.60 8.60 -10.05
N GLY A 285 1.52 7.97 -9.64
CA GLY A 285 0.97 6.77 -10.27
C GLY A 285 0.23 5.90 -9.28
N ALA A 286 0.12 4.62 -9.60
CA ALA A 286 -0.49 3.61 -8.74
C ALA A 286 0.46 2.46 -8.46
N SER A 287 0.34 1.86 -7.28
CA SER A 287 0.76 0.51 -6.95
C SER A 287 -0.48 -0.36 -6.68
N VAL A 288 -0.32 -1.66 -6.62
CA VAL A 288 -1.43 -2.59 -6.37
C VAL A 288 -0.99 -3.72 -5.42
N TRP A 289 -1.83 -4.06 -4.46
CA TRP A 289 -1.66 -5.23 -3.63
C TRP A 289 -2.80 -6.22 -3.88
N SER A 290 -2.53 -7.35 -4.57
CA SER A 290 -1.35 -7.61 -5.37
C SER A 290 -1.78 -8.15 -6.75
N LEU A 291 -0.90 -8.12 -7.72
CA LEU A 291 -1.21 -8.50 -9.12
C LEU A 291 -1.82 -9.90 -9.26
N ASP A 292 -1.48 -10.84 -8.38
CA ASP A 292 -2.05 -12.19 -8.39
C ASP A 292 -3.52 -12.24 -7.93
N GLY A 293 -4.04 -11.15 -7.34
CA GLY A 293 -5.46 -10.98 -7.01
C GLY A 293 -6.36 -10.72 -8.22
N ASP A 294 -5.81 -10.21 -9.34
CA ASP A 294 -6.56 -9.93 -10.56
C ASP A 294 -7.11 -11.22 -11.22
N ASP A 295 -8.11 -11.08 -12.06
CA ASP A 295 -8.64 -12.22 -12.81
C ASP A 295 -7.70 -12.67 -13.94
N ALA A 296 -8.01 -13.81 -14.56
CA ALA A 296 -7.18 -14.37 -15.62
C ALA A 296 -7.07 -13.48 -16.87
N ASN A 297 -7.95 -12.49 -17.03
CA ASN A 297 -7.92 -11.53 -18.13
C ASN A 297 -7.15 -10.25 -17.78
N GLY A 298 -6.74 -10.09 -16.51
CA GLY A 298 -6.11 -8.87 -16.03
C GLY A 298 -7.05 -7.67 -16.05
N SER A 299 -8.31 -7.87 -15.69
CA SER A 299 -9.38 -6.87 -15.87
C SER A 299 -9.14 -5.59 -15.07
N LEU A 300 -8.66 -5.70 -13.82
CA LEU A 300 -8.32 -4.54 -13.00
C LEU A 300 -7.08 -3.82 -13.55
N THR A 301 -6.04 -4.58 -13.87
CA THR A 301 -4.79 -4.04 -14.43
C THR A 301 -5.03 -3.34 -15.78
N ALA A 302 -5.88 -3.91 -16.64
CA ALA A 302 -6.24 -3.30 -17.91
C ALA A 302 -7.02 -1.98 -17.71
N ALA A 303 -7.95 -1.94 -16.74
CA ALA A 303 -8.70 -0.72 -16.41
C ALA A 303 -7.78 0.38 -15.86
N LEU A 304 -6.88 0.02 -14.94
CA LEU A 304 -5.90 0.95 -14.38
C LEU A 304 -4.98 1.52 -15.47
N THR A 305 -4.42 0.64 -16.31
CA THR A 305 -3.53 1.05 -17.41
C THR A 305 -4.25 1.98 -18.40
N ALA A 306 -5.53 1.73 -18.67
CA ALA A 306 -6.31 2.57 -19.58
C ALA A 306 -6.60 3.98 -19.03
N ALA A 307 -6.52 4.17 -17.72
CA ALA A 307 -6.79 5.45 -17.06
C ALA A 307 -5.52 6.28 -16.78
N LEU A 308 -4.35 5.64 -16.76
CA LEU A 308 -3.05 6.30 -16.51
C LEU A 308 -2.39 6.59 -17.87
N HIS A 309 -2.30 7.86 -18.28
CA HIS A 309 -1.70 8.29 -19.55
C HIS A 309 -0.78 9.48 -19.38
#